data_3a2492c7a244bee415962b923c00e063
#
_entry.id   3a2492c7a244bee415962b923c00e063
#
_cell.length_a   1.000
_cell.length_b   1.000
_cell.length_c   1.000
_cell.angle_alpha   90.00
_cell.angle_beta   90.00
_cell.angle_gamma   90.00
#
_symmetry.space_group_name_H-M   'P 1'
#
loop_
_entity.id
_entity.type
_entity.pdbx_description
1 polymer ?
#
loop_
_entity_poly.entity_id
_entity_poly.type
_entity_poly.pdbx_seq_one_letter_code
_entity_poly.pdbx_strand_id
1 'polypeptide(L)'
;MELLKLVIVDDEPILLQGLLDTYDWESMGFEVVGSAKSGVQALEVIRREQPHVVLTDIRMKQMTGLMVMEEIQKEQISCLFVVLSAYRDFEYAKQAIKLNVTEYILKPVNVEELNYLAKRLDSFDT
;
A
#
# COMPACT_ATOMS: atom_id res chain seq x y z
N MET A 1 4.89 -18.15 12.37
CA MET A 1 5.21 -16.83 11.79
C MET A 1 3.93 -16.09 11.48
N GLU A 2 3.76 -14.94 12.11
CA GLU A 2 2.55 -14.14 11.89
C GLU A 2 2.63 -13.41 10.55
N LEU A 3 1.50 -13.37 9.87
CA LEU A 3 1.40 -12.63 8.62
C LEU A 3 1.22 -11.14 8.92
N LEU A 4 1.77 -10.30 8.06
CA LEU A 4 1.55 -8.86 8.13
C LEU A 4 0.19 -8.54 7.52
N LYS A 5 -0.64 -7.82 8.27
CA LYS A 5 -1.95 -7.41 7.76
C LYS A 5 -1.78 -6.35 6.68
N LEU A 6 -2.40 -6.57 5.55
CA LEU A 6 -2.24 -5.75 4.35
C LEU A 6 -3.58 -5.23 3.87
N VAL A 7 -3.62 -3.94 3.53
CA VAL A 7 -4.75 -3.33 2.81
C VAL A 7 -4.23 -2.90 1.44
N ILE A 8 -4.99 -3.22 0.39
CA ILE A 8 -4.64 -2.89 -0.99
C ILE A 8 -5.63 -1.87 -1.53
N VAL A 9 -5.11 -0.78 -2.11
CA VAL A 9 -5.93 0.32 -2.60
C VAL A 9 -5.60 0.62 -4.06
N ASP A 10 -6.64 0.62 -4.91
CA ASP A 10 -6.52 1.01 -6.30
C ASP A 10 -7.90 1.44 -6.77
N ASP A 11 -8.01 2.59 -7.46
CA ASP A 11 -9.31 3.10 -7.88
C ASP A 11 -9.83 2.47 -9.17
N GLU A 12 -9.03 1.65 -9.84
CA GLU A 12 -9.48 0.90 -11.00
C GLU A 12 -9.89 -0.52 -10.57
N PRO A 13 -11.18 -0.86 -10.65
CA PRO A 13 -11.67 -2.15 -10.13
C PRO A 13 -10.98 -3.36 -10.73
N ILE A 14 -10.69 -3.33 -12.03
CA ILE A 14 -10.04 -4.45 -12.71
C ILE A 14 -8.60 -4.64 -12.20
N LEU A 15 -7.87 -3.54 -12.03
CA LEU A 15 -6.51 -3.60 -11.51
C LEU A 15 -6.47 -4.05 -10.06
N LEU A 16 -7.41 -3.57 -9.26
CA LEU A 16 -7.52 -3.98 -7.86
C LEU A 16 -7.79 -5.49 -7.77
N GLN A 17 -8.76 -5.97 -8.55
CA GLN A 17 -9.07 -7.40 -8.56
C GLN A 17 -7.88 -8.22 -9.02
N GLY A 18 -7.14 -7.73 -10.01
CA GLY A 18 -5.92 -8.38 -10.47
C GLY A 18 -4.87 -8.49 -9.38
N LEU A 19 -4.68 -7.42 -8.60
CA LEU A 19 -3.74 -7.46 -7.48
C LEU A 19 -4.19 -8.46 -6.41
N LEU A 20 -5.48 -8.50 -6.12
CA LEU A 20 -6.01 -9.42 -5.11
C LEU A 20 -5.90 -10.88 -5.54
N ASP A 21 -6.13 -11.19 -6.81
CA ASP A 21 -6.25 -12.56 -7.30
C ASP A 21 -4.96 -13.16 -7.84
N THR A 22 -4.05 -12.32 -8.33
CA THR A 22 -2.86 -12.81 -9.06
C THR A 22 -1.76 -13.30 -8.12
N TYR A 23 -1.63 -12.68 -6.98
CA TYR A 23 -0.51 -12.95 -6.06
C TYR A 23 -0.94 -13.80 -4.89
N ASP A 24 -0.10 -14.73 -4.51
CA ASP A 24 -0.30 -15.53 -3.31
C ASP A 24 0.28 -14.74 -2.12
N TRP A 25 -0.51 -13.83 -1.60
CA TRP A 25 -0.08 -12.92 -0.54
C TRP A 25 0.36 -13.66 0.72
N GLU A 26 -0.36 -14.71 1.08
CA GLU A 26 0.00 -15.49 2.26
C GLU A 26 1.38 -16.12 2.16
N SER A 27 1.72 -16.67 0.98
CA SER A 27 3.03 -17.26 0.78
C SER A 27 4.15 -16.22 0.85
N MET A 28 3.82 -14.94 0.59
CA MET A 28 4.78 -13.84 0.67
C MET A 28 4.85 -13.21 2.07
N GLY A 29 4.02 -13.64 3.00
CA GLY A 29 4.03 -13.14 4.37
C GLY A 29 2.95 -12.13 4.70
N PHE A 30 1.93 -11.99 3.85
CA PHE A 30 0.85 -11.01 4.04
C PHE A 30 -0.51 -11.67 4.17
N GLU A 31 -1.34 -11.07 5.02
CA GLU A 31 -2.76 -11.39 5.10
C GLU A 31 -3.54 -10.18 4.63
N VAL A 32 -4.26 -10.29 3.51
CA VAL A 32 -5.07 -9.19 2.99
C VAL A 32 -6.33 -9.08 3.84
N VAL A 33 -6.41 -8.01 4.64
CA VAL A 33 -7.53 -7.80 5.55
C VAL A 33 -8.57 -6.85 4.99
N GLY A 34 -8.29 -6.19 3.86
CA GLY A 34 -9.24 -5.30 3.24
C GLY A 34 -8.70 -4.71 1.96
N SER A 35 -9.60 -4.10 1.19
CA SER A 35 -9.25 -3.42 -0.04
C SER A 35 -10.15 -2.19 -0.20
N ALA A 36 -9.71 -1.24 -1.04
CA ALA A 36 -10.47 -0.01 -1.26
C ALA A 36 -10.29 0.46 -2.69
N LYS A 37 -11.33 1.12 -3.21
CA LYS A 37 -11.37 1.65 -4.58
C LYS A 37 -11.28 3.17 -4.62
N SER A 38 -11.10 3.81 -3.50
CA SER A 38 -10.96 5.27 -3.43
C SER A 38 -10.19 5.65 -2.19
N GLY A 39 -9.70 6.89 -2.15
CA GLY A 39 -9.01 7.39 -0.97
C GLY A 39 -9.91 7.43 0.26
N VAL A 40 -11.16 7.87 0.08
CA VAL A 40 -12.12 7.93 1.18
C VAL A 40 -12.39 6.54 1.75
N GLN A 41 -12.62 5.57 0.87
CA GLN A 41 -12.84 4.19 1.29
C GLN A 41 -11.60 3.62 1.96
N ALA A 42 -10.41 3.97 1.44
CA ALA A 42 -9.14 3.53 2.03
C ALA A 42 -9.01 4.00 3.47
N LEU A 43 -9.36 5.27 3.75
CA LEU A 43 -9.32 5.78 5.11
C LEU A 43 -10.22 4.98 6.05
N GLU A 44 -11.43 4.67 5.60
CA GLU A 44 -12.36 3.86 6.40
C GLU A 44 -11.80 2.48 6.71
N VAL A 45 -11.26 1.82 5.68
CA VAL A 45 -10.72 0.46 5.84
C VAL A 45 -9.49 0.47 6.76
N ILE A 46 -8.60 1.43 6.58
CA ILE A 46 -7.39 1.52 7.40
C ILE A 46 -7.74 1.79 8.86
N ARG A 47 -8.69 2.68 9.11
CA ARG A 47 -9.12 2.98 10.48
C ARG A 47 -9.73 1.77 11.16
N ARG A 48 -10.53 1.00 10.41
CA ARG A 48 -11.21 -0.18 10.94
C ARG A 48 -10.26 -1.35 11.17
N GLU A 49 -9.43 -1.67 10.17
CA GLU A 49 -8.59 -2.87 10.19
C GLU A 49 -7.25 -2.66 10.87
N GLN A 50 -6.77 -1.44 10.91
CA GLN A 50 -5.45 -1.09 11.46
C GLN A 50 -4.35 -2.02 10.94
N PRO A 51 -4.13 -2.03 9.62
CA PRO A 51 -3.15 -2.94 9.01
C PRO A 51 -1.72 -2.56 9.37
N HIS A 52 -0.80 -3.49 9.19
CA HIS A 52 0.62 -3.18 9.32
C HIS A 52 1.12 -2.46 8.06
N VAL A 53 0.57 -2.80 6.90
CA VAL A 53 1.04 -2.30 5.60
C VAL A 53 -0.14 -1.89 4.73
N VAL A 54 0.00 -0.75 4.05
CA VAL A 54 -0.95 -0.31 3.05
C VAL A 54 -0.21 -0.24 1.71
N LEU A 55 -0.70 -1.00 0.73
CA LEU A 55 -0.20 -0.97 -0.63
C LEU A 55 -1.20 -0.17 -1.46
N THR A 56 -0.83 1.02 -1.91
CA THR A 56 -1.76 1.91 -2.58
C THR A 56 -1.21 2.44 -3.89
N ASP A 57 -2.10 2.54 -4.89
CA ASP A 57 -1.80 3.30 -6.08
C ASP A 57 -1.63 4.76 -5.68
N ILE A 58 -0.71 5.46 -6.31
CA ILE A 58 -0.44 6.85 -6.00
C ILE A 58 -1.47 7.77 -6.65
N ARG A 59 -1.82 7.52 -7.91
CA ARG A 59 -2.76 8.35 -8.68
C ARG A 59 -4.16 7.79 -8.64
N MET A 60 -5.01 8.42 -7.85
CA MET A 60 -6.43 8.06 -7.76
C MET A 60 -7.25 9.33 -7.91
N LYS A 61 -8.52 9.15 -8.32
CA LYS A 61 -9.44 10.28 -8.47
C LYS A 61 -9.69 10.92 -7.12
N GLN A 62 -9.73 12.25 -7.07
CA GLN A 62 -10.07 13.06 -5.90
C GLN A 62 -9.04 13.04 -4.79
N MET A 63 -8.53 11.88 -4.41
CA MET A 63 -7.57 11.77 -3.33
C MET A 63 -6.45 10.80 -3.72
N THR A 64 -5.21 11.29 -3.76
CA THR A 64 -4.07 10.45 -4.10
C THR A 64 -3.69 9.53 -2.95
N GLY A 65 -2.90 8.49 -3.25
CA GLY A 65 -2.38 7.62 -2.20
C GLY A 65 -1.55 8.36 -1.16
N LEU A 66 -0.84 9.41 -1.59
CA LEU A 66 -0.05 10.22 -0.66
C LEU A 66 -0.93 11.05 0.27
N MET A 67 -2.08 11.52 -0.22
CA MET A 67 -3.03 12.23 0.63
C MET A 67 -3.63 11.30 1.68
N VAL A 68 -3.90 10.06 1.31
CA VAL A 68 -4.35 9.05 2.26
C VAL A 68 -3.30 8.85 3.35
N MET A 69 -2.04 8.72 2.95
CA MET A 69 -0.94 8.54 3.89
C MET A 69 -0.82 9.72 4.86
N GLU A 70 -0.90 10.95 4.33
CA GLU A 70 -0.85 12.16 5.17
C GLU A 70 -1.94 12.15 6.22
N GLU A 71 -3.17 11.81 5.81
CA GLU A 71 -4.31 11.81 6.73
C GLU A 71 -4.13 10.77 7.82
N ILE A 72 -3.66 9.58 7.46
CA ILE A 72 -3.41 8.52 8.44
C ILE A 72 -2.30 8.92 9.42
N GLN A 73 -1.26 9.59 8.91
CA GLN A 73 -0.19 10.08 9.78
C GLN A 73 -0.70 11.13 10.77
N LYS A 74 -1.59 12.03 10.33
CA LYS A 74 -2.20 13.03 11.21
C LYS A 74 -3.02 12.38 12.31
N GLU A 75 -3.66 11.28 12.02
CA GLU A 75 -4.45 10.54 13.01
C GLU A 75 -3.59 9.67 13.91
N GLN A 76 -2.28 9.66 13.69
CA GLN A 76 -1.32 8.90 14.49
C GLN A 76 -1.56 7.40 14.45
N ILE A 77 -2.12 6.92 13.35
CA ILE A 77 -2.27 5.48 13.10
C ILE A 77 -0.95 4.97 12.55
N SER A 78 -0.37 3.98 13.21
CA SER A 78 0.93 3.43 12.83
C SER A 78 0.76 2.34 11.78
N CYS A 79 1.15 2.63 10.54
CA CYS A 79 1.23 1.63 9.49
C CYS A 79 2.26 2.08 8.44
N LEU A 80 2.77 1.12 7.71
CA LEU A 80 3.78 1.37 6.68
C LEU A 80 3.08 1.53 5.33
N PHE A 81 3.52 2.50 4.55
CA PHE A 81 2.93 2.76 3.23
C PHE A 81 3.89 2.35 2.13
N VAL A 82 3.39 1.54 1.21
CA VAL A 82 4.07 1.16 -0.02
C VAL A 82 3.26 1.74 -1.16
N VAL A 83 3.85 2.61 -1.97
CA VAL A 83 3.12 3.23 -3.07
C VAL A 83 3.50 2.60 -4.40
N LEU A 84 2.49 2.37 -5.22
CA LEU A 84 2.65 1.90 -6.58
C LEU A 84 2.48 3.07 -7.53
N SER A 85 3.36 3.17 -8.50
CA SER A 85 3.35 4.31 -9.40
C SER A 85 3.61 3.86 -10.84
N ALA A 86 2.94 4.51 -11.78
CA ALA A 86 3.27 4.36 -13.17
C ALA A 86 4.57 5.11 -13.48
N TYR A 87 5.19 4.72 -14.56
CA TYR A 87 6.38 5.36 -15.06
C TYR A 87 6.14 6.87 -15.26
N ARG A 88 7.04 7.73 -14.79
CA ARG A 88 7.05 9.20 -14.94
C ARG A 88 6.26 10.00 -13.90
N ASP A 89 5.94 9.45 -12.78
CA ASP A 89 5.30 10.22 -11.70
C ASP A 89 6.34 10.89 -10.80
N PHE A 90 7.25 11.68 -11.39
CA PHE A 90 8.38 12.26 -10.66
C PHE A 90 7.97 13.19 -9.52
N GLU A 91 6.92 14.00 -9.74
CA GLU A 91 6.46 14.92 -8.70
C GLU A 91 5.92 14.17 -7.50
N TYR A 92 5.21 13.08 -7.75
CA TYR A 92 4.71 12.23 -6.67
C TYR A 92 5.86 11.51 -5.96
N ALA A 93 6.90 11.11 -6.70
CA ALA A 93 8.06 10.47 -6.08
C ALA A 93 8.74 11.41 -5.08
N LYS A 94 8.88 12.70 -5.43
CA LYS A 94 9.45 13.70 -4.52
C LYS A 94 8.60 13.85 -3.26
N GLN A 95 7.28 13.90 -3.42
CA GLN A 95 6.37 14.00 -2.28
C GLN A 95 6.45 12.76 -1.39
N ALA A 96 6.54 11.58 -2.00
CA ALA A 96 6.66 10.33 -1.27
C ALA A 96 7.90 10.32 -0.38
N ILE A 97 9.02 10.79 -0.90
CA ILE A 97 10.26 10.88 -0.14
C ILE A 97 10.08 11.82 1.06
N LYS A 98 9.45 12.96 0.86
CA LYS A 98 9.20 13.93 1.93
C LYS A 98 8.31 13.36 3.03
N LEU A 99 7.37 12.49 2.67
CA LEU A 99 6.43 11.89 3.62
C LEU A 99 6.95 10.60 4.24
N ASN A 100 8.18 10.21 3.92
CA ASN A 100 8.82 9.01 4.47
C ASN A 100 8.06 7.73 4.15
N VAL A 101 7.63 7.59 2.88
CA VAL A 101 7.01 6.35 2.41
C VAL A 101 8.01 5.20 2.59
N THR A 102 7.50 4.04 3.00
CA THR A 102 8.35 2.88 3.27
C THR A 102 8.99 2.34 1.99
N GLU A 103 8.22 2.28 0.92
CA GLU A 103 8.72 1.78 -0.36
C GLU A 103 7.94 2.42 -1.51
N TYR A 104 8.63 2.61 -2.62
CA TYR A 104 8.05 3.19 -3.84
C TYR A 104 8.31 2.18 -4.96
N ILE A 105 7.25 1.58 -5.48
CA ILE A 105 7.36 0.52 -6.48
C ILE A 105 6.77 0.98 -7.81
N LEU A 106 7.53 0.81 -8.89
CA LEU A 106 7.05 1.11 -10.23
C LEU A 106 6.24 -0.06 -10.77
N LYS A 107 5.11 0.24 -11.42
CA LYS A 107 4.31 -0.77 -12.11
C LYS A 107 5.02 -1.22 -13.39
N PRO A 108 4.90 -2.47 -13.82
CA PRO A 108 4.11 -3.53 -13.21
C PRO A 108 4.76 -4.12 -11.97
N VAL A 109 3.94 -4.57 -11.02
CA VAL A 109 4.42 -5.12 -9.76
C VAL A 109 5.12 -6.46 -10.00
N ASN A 110 6.30 -6.60 -9.43
CA ASN A 110 7.14 -7.79 -9.57
C ASN A 110 7.06 -8.63 -8.29
N VAL A 111 6.82 -9.93 -8.43
CA VAL A 111 6.69 -10.84 -7.28
C VAL A 111 7.95 -10.85 -6.43
N GLU A 112 9.12 -10.78 -7.08
CA GLU A 112 10.39 -10.77 -6.35
C GLU A 112 10.54 -9.53 -5.47
N GLU A 113 10.08 -8.37 -5.96
CA GLU A 113 10.09 -7.14 -5.17
C GLU A 113 9.16 -7.26 -3.97
N LEU A 114 7.98 -7.87 -4.15
CA LEU A 114 7.03 -8.08 -3.07
C LEU A 114 7.58 -9.05 -2.02
N ASN A 115 8.22 -10.12 -2.46
CA ASN A 115 8.86 -11.07 -1.54
C ASN A 115 9.97 -10.41 -0.73
N TYR A 116 10.80 -9.62 -1.40
CA TYR A 116 11.87 -8.89 -0.75
C TYR A 116 11.32 -7.89 0.26
N LEU A 117 10.27 -7.18 -0.13
CA LEU A 117 9.60 -6.22 0.73
C LEU A 117 9.05 -6.87 1.99
N ALA A 118 8.38 -8.01 1.84
CA ALA A 118 7.81 -8.73 2.97
C ALA A 118 8.89 -9.11 3.99
N LYS A 119 10.01 -9.62 3.51
CA LYS A 119 11.13 -10.00 4.38
C LYS A 119 11.71 -8.79 5.10
N ARG A 120 11.85 -7.68 4.39
CA ARG A 120 12.39 -6.44 4.96
C ARG A 120 11.46 -5.87 6.02
N LEU A 121 10.15 -5.86 5.76
CA LEU A 121 9.17 -5.33 6.70
C LEU A 121 9.03 -6.22 7.93
N ASP A 122 9.16 -7.52 7.76
CA ASP A 122 9.11 -8.46 8.88
C ASP A 122 10.24 -8.16 9.88
N SER A 123 11.43 -7.77 9.39
CA SER A 123 12.55 -7.43 10.26
C SER A 123 12.34 -6.10 11.01
N PHE A 124 11.47 -5.22 10.55
CA PHE A 124 11.14 -3.98 11.25
C PHE A 124 10.18 -4.20 12.42
N ASP A 125 9.43 -5.29 12.40
CA ASP A 125 8.40 -5.58 13.39
C ASP A 125 8.98 -6.28 14.64
N THR A 126 10.24 -6.56 14.59
CA THR A 126 10.96 -7.15 15.73
C THR A 126 11.85 -6.10 16.41
#